data_32084bd60615154ca9eeabd985515f85
#
_entry.id   32084bd60615154ca9eeabd985515f85
#
_cell.length_a   1.000
_cell.length_b   1.000
_cell.length_c   1.000
_cell.angle_alpha   90.00
_cell.angle_beta   90.00
_cell.angle_gamma   90.00
#
_symmetry.space_group_name_H-M   'P 1'
#
loop_
_entity.id
_entity.type
_entity.pdbx_description
1 polymer ?
#
loop_
_entity_poly.entity_id
_entity_poly.type
_entity_poly.pdbx_seq_one_letter_code
_entity_poly.pdbx_strand_id
1 'polypeptide(L)'
;MNGLAVFFALGIALCSVSGCSVGPILEKTSNESQASSVSAGSYKESVIKSSSTVYFAYDKYNLGEESLREARKIAAQMKKNTSLRIRIEGHCDERGTREYNLALGEKRANAISEILILNGVSSRRVNVVSYGEERPVSPGSNETSWSKNRRAVLKIY
;
A
#
# COMPACT_ATOMS: atom_id res chain seq x y z
N MET A 1 17.51 -54.76 17.95
CA MET A 1 18.57 -55.60 17.31
C MET A 1 19.08 -54.83 16.10
N ASN A 2 20.36 -54.50 16.20
CA ASN A 2 21.35 -54.24 15.15
C ASN A 2 21.09 -53.02 14.24
N GLY A 3 21.97 -52.07 14.11
CA GLY A 3 23.42 -51.88 14.34
C GLY A 3 23.84 -50.82 13.35
N LEU A 4 24.41 -49.77 13.81
CA LEU A 4 25.81 -49.41 13.67
C LEU A 4 26.31 -49.22 12.21
N ALA A 5 26.66 -48.00 11.82
CA ALA A 5 28.04 -47.70 11.42
C ALA A 5 28.24 -46.21 11.13
N VAL A 6 29.15 -45.66 11.86
CA VAL A 6 29.88 -44.40 11.77
C VAL A 6 30.89 -44.48 10.63
N PHE A 7 31.08 -43.46 9.82
CA PHE A 7 32.36 -43.17 9.18
C PHE A 7 32.65 -41.65 9.20
N PHE A 8 33.65 -41.35 9.99
CA PHE A 8 34.46 -40.14 9.98
C PHE A 8 35.35 -40.15 8.72
N ALA A 9 35.44 -39.05 8.04
CA ALA A 9 36.58 -38.76 7.20
C ALA A 9 36.94 -37.27 7.32
N LEU A 10 37.98 -37.08 8.07
CA LEU A 10 38.76 -35.84 8.28
C LEU A 10 39.65 -35.66 7.05
N GLY A 11 39.58 -34.54 6.38
CA GLY A 11 40.47 -34.17 5.29
C GLY A 11 40.99 -32.74 5.47
N ILE A 12 42.14 -32.65 6.12
CA ILE A 12 42.97 -31.47 6.21
C ILE A 12 43.83 -31.40 4.95
N ALA A 13 43.80 -30.25 4.24
CA ALA A 13 44.84 -29.89 3.27
C ALA A 13 45.21 -28.43 3.43
N LEU A 14 46.41 -28.26 3.91
CA LEU A 14 47.21 -27.02 3.95
C LEU A 14 47.72 -26.60 2.57
N CYS A 15 48.17 -25.38 2.56
CA CYS A 15 49.09 -24.72 1.60
C CYS A 15 48.41 -23.79 0.59
N SER A 16 48.86 -22.59 0.34
CA SER A 16 50.11 -21.85 0.65
C SER A 16 49.91 -20.38 0.33
N VAL A 17 50.49 -19.55 1.14
CA VAL A 17 50.69 -18.11 0.92
C VAL A 17 51.68 -17.87 -0.24
N SER A 18 51.36 -16.97 -1.14
CA SER A 18 52.40 -16.15 -1.81
C SER A 18 51.77 -15.02 -2.62
N GLY A 19 52.31 -13.82 -2.43
CA GLY A 19 52.34 -12.79 -3.45
C GLY A 19 51.66 -11.46 -3.10
N CYS A 20 52.37 -10.60 -2.37
CA CYS A 20 52.08 -9.16 -2.32
C CYS A 20 52.30 -8.56 -3.70
N SER A 21 51.31 -7.80 -4.18
CA SER A 21 51.55 -6.75 -5.15
C SER A 21 50.66 -5.55 -4.78
N VAL A 22 51.34 -4.51 -4.28
CA VAL A 22 50.75 -3.22 -3.94
C VAL A 22 50.69 -2.38 -5.20
N GLY A 23 49.50 -2.12 -5.74
CA GLY A 23 49.26 -1.13 -6.77
C GLY A 23 48.38 -0.01 -6.24
N PRO A 24 48.52 1.24 -6.69
CA PRO A 24 47.94 2.39 -6.00
C PRO A 24 46.42 2.47 -6.19
N ILE A 25 45.80 2.72 -5.05
CA ILE A 25 44.38 2.95 -4.87
C ILE A 25 43.99 4.26 -5.55
N LEU A 26 43.21 4.21 -6.61
CA LEU A 26 42.44 5.35 -7.08
C LEU A 26 40.99 5.14 -6.60
N GLU A 27 40.72 5.73 -5.45
CA GLU A 27 39.43 5.76 -4.82
C GLU A 27 38.51 6.63 -5.65
N LYS A 28 37.61 5.99 -6.42
CA LYS A 28 36.46 6.66 -7.02
C LYS A 28 35.24 6.08 -6.42
N THR A 29 34.88 6.61 -5.24
CA THR A 29 33.60 6.38 -4.59
C THR A 29 32.52 7.06 -5.41
N SER A 30 31.91 6.35 -6.32
CA SER A 30 30.61 6.68 -6.86
C SER A 30 29.59 5.81 -6.16
N ASN A 31 29.04 6.33 -5.08
CA ASN A 31 27.79 5.84 -4.50
C ASN A 31 26.68 6.14 -5.49
N GLU A 32 26.50 5.27 -6.44
CA GLU A 32 25.27 5.19 -7.21
C GLU A 32 24.22 4.51 -6.33
N SER A 33 23.50 5.34 -5.58
CA SER A 33 22.21 4.96 -5.01
C SER A 33 21.33 4.55 -6.17
N GLN A 34 21.20 3.25 -6.38
CA GLN A 34 20.13 2.70 -7.21
C GLN A 34 18.80 3.04 -6.55
N ALA A 35 18.29 4.22 -6.85
CA ALA A 35 16.88 4.49 -6.73
C ALA A 35 16.18 3.48 -7.62
N SER A 36 15.59 2.46 -7.01
CA SER A 36 14.63 1.58 -7.68
C SER A 36 13.55 2.49 -8.26
N SER A 37 13.66 2.77 -9.56
CA SER A 37 12.57 3.35 -10.32
C SER A 37 11.42 2.35 -10.24
N VAL A 38 10.52 2.57 -9.29
CA VAL A 38 9.20 1.95 -9.34
C VAL A 38 8.58 2.48 -10.63
N SER A 39 8.64 1.67 -11.66
CA SER A 39 7.95 1.88 -12.92
C SER A 39 6.50 2.18 -12.56
N ALA A 40 6.11 3.45 -12.72
CA ALA A 40 4.71 3.84 -12.75
C ALA A 40 4.09 3.09 -13.92
N GLY A 41 3.57 1.89 -13.64
CA GLY A 41 2.85 1.10 -14.63
C GLY A 41 1.79 1.99 -15.23
N SER A 42 1.85 2.19 -16.52
CA SER A 42 0.83 2.86 -17.33
C SER A 42 -0.52 2.21 -17.01
N TYR A 43 -1.23 2.80 -16.05
CA TYR A 43 -2.62 2.43 -15.82
C TYR A 43 -3.40 2.94 -17.03
N LYS A 44 -3.74 2.03 -17.93
CA LYS A 44 -4.81 2.29 -18.90
C LYS A 44 -5.96 2.87 -18.09
N GLU A 45 -6.39 4.07 -18.43
CA GLU A 45 -7.52 4.75 -17.81
C GLU A 45 -8.74 3.87 -18.02
N SER A 46 -8.99 3.01 -17.02
CA SER A 46 -10.14 2.10 -17.05
C SER A 46 -11.39 2.92 -16.79
N VAL A 47 -12.36 2.82 -17.65
CA VAL A 47 -13.63 3.54 -17.53
C VAL A 47 -14.24 3.25 -16.16
N ILE A 48 -14.39 4.29 -15.33
CA ILE A 48 -14.99 4.17 -13.99
C ILE A 48 -16.47 3.85 -14.18
N LYS A 49 -16.89 2.66 -13.75
CA LYS A 49 -18.28 2.19 -13.83
C LYS A 49 -19.17 2.77 -12.75
N SER A 50 -18.62 2.97 -11.54
CA SER A 50 -19.32 3.66 -10.47
C SER A 50 -18.33 4.25 -9.46
N SER A 51 -18.76 5.29 -8.75
CA SER A 51 -17.99 5.92 -7.68
C SER A 51 -18.89 6.16 -6.47
N SER A 52 -18.38 5.91 -5.27
CA SER A 52 -19.03 6.16 -3.99
C SER A 52 -18.06 6.87 -3.07
N THR A 53 -18.58 7.65 -2.11
CA THR A 53 -17.75 8.40 -1.16
C THR A 53 -18.20 8.11 0.26
N VAL A 54 -17.23 7.82 1.13
CA VAL A 54 -17.41 7.63 2.56
C VAL A 54 -16.72 8.76 3.29
N TYR A 55 -17.42 9.37 4.27
CA TYR A 55 -16.89 10.47 5.06
C TYR A 55 -16.49 10.04 6.47
N PHE A 56 -15.54 10.78 7.06
CA PHE A 56 -14.97 10.48 8.37
C PHE A 56 -15.01 11.70 9.29
N ALA A 57 -15.14 11.42 10.60
CA ALA A 57 -14.94 12.45 11.61
C ALA A 57 -13.46 12.89 11.66
N TYR A 58 -13.24 14.01 12.35
CA TYR A 58 -11.89 14.53 12.56
C TYR A 58 -11.02 13.48 13.26
N ASP A 59 -9.83 13.26 12.71
CA ASP A 59 -8.84 12.32 13.23
C ASP A 59 -9.33 10.87 13.42
N LYS A 60 -10.37 10.48 12.67
CA LYS A 60 -10.95 9.13 12.71
C LYS A 60 -10.83 8.43 11.37
N TYR A 61 -10.73 7.09 11.45
CA TYR A 61 -10.78 6.17 10.32
C TYR A 61 -11.83 5.06 10.53
N ASN A 62 -12.56 5.10 11.64
CA ASN A 62 -13.61 4.13 11.93
C ASN A 62 -14.81 4.35 11.00
N LEU A 63 -15.36 3.26 10.49
CA LEU A 63 -16.54 3.28 9.64
C LEU A 63 -17.81 3.31 10.48
N GLY A 64 -18.71 4.24 10.18
CA GLY A 64 -20.06 4.24 10.73
C GLY A 64 -20.94 3.19 10.05
N GLU A 65 -22.11 2.94 10.63
CA GLU A 65 -23.06 1.92 10.14
C GLU A 65 -23.46 2.09 8.67
N GLU A 66 -23.64 3.33 8.23
CA GLU A 66 -23.99 3.62 6.84
C GLU A 66 -22.84 3.26 5.89
N SER A 67 -21.61 3.63 6.24
CA SER A 67 -20.40 3.28 5.47
C SER A 67 -20.18 1.77 5.41
N LEU A 68 -20.45 1.06 6.51
CA LEU A 68 -20.40 -0.40 6.55
C LEU A 68 -21.44 -1.04 5.61
N ARG A 69 -22.68 -0.50 5.60
CA ARG A 69 -23.73 -0.99 4.68
C ARG A 69 -23.33 -0.77 3.22
N GLU A 70 -22.80 0.41 2.89
CA GLU A 70 -22.36 0.71 1.54
C GLU A 70 -21.18 -0.19 1.11
N ALA A 71 -20.18 -0.39 1.97
CA ALA A 71 -19.07 -1.30 1.69
C ALA A 71 -19.54 -2.74 1.45
N ARG A 72 -20.49 -3.25 2.26
CA ARG A 72 -21.10 -4.59 2.06
C ARG A 72 -21.87 -4.69 0.75
N LYS A 73 -22.59 -3.66 0.35
CA LYS A 73 -23.31 -3.58 -0.93
C LYS A 73 -22.34 -3.65 -2.11
N ILE A 74 -21.25 -2.90 -2.05
CA ILE A 74 -20.17 -2.94 -3.04
C ILE A 74 -19.53 -4.32 -3.11
N ALA A 75 -19.23 -4.93 -1.95
CA ALA A 75 -18.69 -6.28 -1.90
C ALA A 75 -19.62 -7.30 -2.59
N ALA A 76 -20.92 -7.23 -2.32
CA ALA A 76 -21.91 -8.10 -2.95
C ALA A 76 -21.97 -7.90 -4.48
N GLN A 77 -21.87 -6.67 -4.97
CA GLN A 77 -21.78 -6.35 -6.40
C GLN A 77 -20.51 -6.92 -7.03
N MET A 78 -19.36 -6.75 -6.37
CA MET A 78 -18.08 -7.27 -6.86
C MET A 78 -18.00 -8.80 -6.83
N LYS A 79 -18.74 -9.46 -5.94
CA LYS A 79 -18.86 -10.93 -5.91
C LYS A 79 -19.67 -11.45 -7.10
N LYS A 80 -20.74 -10.75 -7.48
CA LYS A 80 -21.55 -11.11 -8.65
C LYS A 80 -20.79 -10.90 -9.96
N ASN A 81 -19.91 -9.90 -10.02
CA ASN A 81 -19.09 -9.63 -11.18
C ASN A 81 -17.60 -9.69 -10.81
N THR A 82 -16.97 -10.81 -11.15
CA THR A 82 -15.58 -11.10 -10.81
C THR A 82 -14.56 -10.30 -11.61
N SER A 83 -14.95 -9.65 -12.71
CA SER A 83 -14.08 -8.80 -13.51
C SER A 83 -13.86 -7.42 -12.89
N LEU A 84 -14.77 -6.96 -12.03
CA LEU A 84 -14.67 -5.64 -11.41
C LEU A 84 -13.46 -5.54 -10.47
N ARG A 85 -12.79 -4.41 -10.55
CA ARG A 85 -11.74 -3.99 -9.63
C ARG A 85 -12.15 -2.70 -8.94
N ILE A 86 -11.56 -2.41 -7.78
CA ILE A 86 -11.84 -1.20 -7.04
C ILE A 86 -10.53 -0.52 -6.64
N ARG A 87 -10.50 0.81 -6.77
CA ARG A 87 -9.50 1.68 -6.15
C ARG A 87 -10.18 2.46 -5.05
N ILE A 88 -9.57 2.47 -3.88
CA ILE A 88 -10.01 3.21 -2.70
C ILE A 88 -9.00 4.29 -2.43
N GLU A 89 -9.41 5.54 -2.55
CA GLU A 89 -8.57 6.71 -2.39
C GLU A 89 -8.86 7.38 -1.05
N GLY A 90 -7.89 7.41 -0.15
CA GLY A 90 -8.03 8.04 1.17
C GLY A 90 -7.56 9.49 1.16
N HIS A 91 -8.34 10.36 1.81
CA HIS A 91 -8.10 11.79 1.87
C HIS A 91 -8.27 12.33 3.30
N CYS A 92 -7.59 13.44 3.57
CA CYS A 92 -7.67 14.19 4.83
C CYS A 92 -7.97 15.66 4.56
N ASP A 93 -8.33 16.38 5.62
CA ASP A 93 -8.29 17.83 5.62
C ASP A 93 -6.84 18.32 5.82
N GLU A 94 -6.60 19.62 5.69
CA GLU A 94 -5.28 20.24 5.72
C GLU A 94 -4.61 20.30 7.10
N ARG A 95 -5.29 19.89 8.18
CA ARG A 95 -4.77 19.97 9.54
C ARG A 95 -3.86 18.80 9.85
N GLY A 96 -2.66 19.10 10.33
CA GLY A 96 -1.64 18.10 10.67
C GLY A 96 -0.40 18.23 9.80
N THR A 97 0.48 17.24 9.86
CA THR A 97 1.63 17.15 8.95
C THR A 97 1.25 16.33 7.72
N ARG A 98 1.93 16.58 6.63
CA ARG A 98 1.75 15.86 5.36
C ARG A 98 1.90 14.35 5.54
N GLU A 99 2.92 13.93 6.28
CA GLU A 99 3.20 12.52 6.56
C GLU A 99 2.09 11.88 7.40
N TYR A 100 1.62 12.60 8.42
CA TYR A 100 0.50 12.17 9.24
C TYR A 100 -0.77 11.98 8.41
N ASN A 101 -1.11 12.97 7.58
CA ASN A 101 -2.30 12.94 6.74
C ASN A 101 -2.22 11.85 5.67
N LEU A 102 -1.03 11.57 5.14
CA LEU A 102 -0.82 10.45 4.22
C LEU A 102 -1.12 9.12 4.92
N ALA A 103 -0.59 8.91 6.13
CA ALA A 103 -0.83 7.71 6.92
C ALA A 103 -2.30 7.59 7.36
N LEU A 104 -2.96 8.70 7.75
CA LEU A 104 -4.38 8.69 8.13
C LEU A 104 -5.29 8.39 6.93
N GLY A 105 -4.98 8.96 5.76
CA GLY A 105 -5.69 8.64 4.52
C GLY A 105 -5.57 7.17 4.15
N GLU A 106 -4.39 6.58 4.32
CA GLU A 106 -4.17 5.14 4.11
C GLU A 106 -5.01 4.29 5.08
N LYS A 107 -5.03 4.63 6.38
CA LYS A 107 -5.88 3.93 7.37
C LYS A 107 -7.35 3.98 6.99
N ARG A 108 -7.86 5.11 6.52
CA ARG A 108 -9.25 5.26 6.04
C ARG A 108 -9.56 4.34 4.86
N ALA A 109 -8.68 4.30 3.89
CA ALA A 109 -8.85 3.45 2.72
C ALA A 109 -8.71 1.96 3.07
N ASN A 110 -7.79 1.60 3.96
CA ASN A 110 -7.62 0.23 4.46
C ASN A 110 -8.82 -0.26 5.25
N ALA A 111 -9.45 0.57 6.10
CA ALA A 111 -10.64 0.20 6.83
C ALA A 111 -11.78 -0.26 5.90
N ILE A 112 -11.95 0.38 4.74
CA ILE A 112 -12.93 -0.04 3.74
C ILE A 112 -12.47 -1.31 3.03
N SER A 113 -11.18 -1.39 2.65
CA SER A 113 -10.58 -2.57 2.01
C SER A 113 -10.80 -3.84 2.83
N GLU A 114 -10.58 -3.77 4.14
CA GLU A 114 -10.79 -4.87 5.07
C GLU A 114 -12.25 -5.38 5.03
N ILE A 115 -13.22 -4.47 5.04
CA ILE A 115 -14.65 -4.86 4.94
C ILE A 115 -14.93 -5.56 3.62
N LEU A 116 -14.39 -5.09 2.50
CA LEU A 116 -14.57 -5.74 1.21
C LEU A 116 -13.98 -7.17 1.21
N ILE A 117 -12.77 -7.32 1.73
CA ILE A 117 -12.07 -8.61 1.80
C ILE A 117 -12.80 -9.59 2.72
N LEU A 118 -13.21 -9.14 3.92
CA LEU A 118 -13.99 -9.94 4.87
C LEU A 118 -15.33 -10.40 4.27
N ASN A 119 -15.89 -9.64 3.34
CA ASN A 119 -17.10 -10.02 2.60
C ASN A 119 -16.84 -10.81 1.31
N GLY A 120 -15.61 -11.31 1.13
CA GLY A 120 -15.27 -12.27 0.08
C GLY A 120 -14.77 -11.65 -1.25
N VAL A 121 -14.37 -10.38 -1.25
CA VAL A 121 -13.67 -9.78 -2.39
C VAL A 121 -12.18 -10.14 -2.31
N SER A 122 -11.62 -10.66 -3.38
CA SER A 122 -10.17 -10.96 -3.43
C SER A 122 -9.33 -9.69 -3.27
N SER A 123 -8.32 -9.71 -2.41
CA SER A 123 -7.39 -8.59 -2.20
C SER A 123 -6.70 -8.13 -3.49
N ARG A 124 -6.46 -9.04 -4.45
CA ARG A 124 -5.87 -8.71 -5.76
C ARG A 124 -6.74 -7.76 -6.61
N ARG A 125 -8.00 -7.61 -6.23
CA ARG A 125 -8.99 -6.76 -6.92
C ARG A 125 -9.20 -5.41 -6.21
N VAL A 126 -8.57 -5.20 -5.05
CA VAL A 126 -8.66 -4.00 -4.24
C VAL A 126 -7.33 -3.28 -4.28
N ASN A 127 -7.34 -2.02 -4.70
CA ASN A 127 -6.17 -1.15 -4.71
C ASN A 127 -6.42 0.00 -3.74
N VAL A 128 -5.52 0.20 -2.80
CA VAL A 128 -5.56 1.28 -1.81
C VAL A 128 -4.51 2.33 -2.15
N VAL A 129 -4.92 3.60 -2.14
CA VAL A 129 -4.04 4.75 -2.37
C VAL A 129 -4.40 5.83 -1.37
N SER A 130 -3.42 6.47 -0.76
CA SER A 130 -3.63 7.68 0.03
C SER A 130 -3.10 8.89 -0.72
N TYR A 131 -3.88 9.95 -0.69
CA TYR A 131 -3.48 11.28 -1.13
C TYR A 131 -3.32 12.25 0.05
N GLY A 132 -3.60 11.79 1.29
CA GLY A 132 -3.56 12.69 2.44
C GLY A 132 -4.37 13.95 2.17
N GLU A 133 -3.76 15.11 2.35
CA GLU A 133 -4.35 16.44 2.11
C GLU A 133 -4.16 16.97 0.69
N GLU A 134 -3.36 16.30 -0.16
CA GLU A 134 -2.89 16.80 -1.45
C GLU A 134 -4.00 17.01 -2.50
N ARG A 135 -5.18 16.40 -2.30
CA ARG A 135 -6.30 16.48 -3.25
C ARG A 135 -7.60 16.90 -2.57
N PRO A 136 -7.71 18.14 -2.11
CA PRO A 136 -8.94 18.63 -1.51
C PRO A 136 -10.06 18.72 -2.56
N VAL A 137 -11.28 18.36 -2.15
CA VAL A 137 -12.49 18.52 -2.98
C VAL A 137 -13.18 19.86 -2.69
N SER A 138 -12.95 20.41 -1.50
CA SER A 138 -13.47 21.68 -1.09
C SER A 138 -12.33 22.56 -0.59
N PRO A 139 -12.03 23.67 -1.25
CA PRO A 139 -11.05 24.63 -0.77
C PRO A 139 -11.61 25.40 0.45
N GLY A 140 -10.72 25.90 1.30
CA GLY A 140 -11.07 26.73 2.45
C GLY A 140 -10.77 26.05 3.78
N SER A 141 -10.37 26.89 4.73
CA SER A 141 -9.90 26.50 6.07
C SER A 141 -11.03 26.63 7.09
N ASN A 142 -12.09 25.85 6.92
CA ASN A 142 -13.25 25.83 7.80
C ASN A 142 -13.86 24.40 7.86
N GLU A 143 -14.69 24.14 8.88
CA GLU A 143 -15.27 22.82 9.10
C GLU A 143 -16.15 22.34 7.93
N THR A 144 -16.81 23.26 7.21
CA THR A 144 -17.61 22.91 6.03
C THR A 144 -16.75 22.32 4.91
N SER A 145 -15.55 22.85 4.69
CA SER A 145 -14.60 22.33 3.72
C SER A 145 -13.89 21.08 4.26
N TRP A 146 -13.44 21.12 5.50
CA TRP A 146 -12.73 20.01 6.13
C TRP A 146 -13.56 18.72 6.19
N SER A 147 -14.84 18.82 6.53
CA SER A 147 -15.73 17.65 6.57
C SER A 147 -15.89 16.97 5.21
N LYS A 148 -15.86 17.72 4.12
CA LYS A 148 -15.89 17.19 2.75
C LYS A 148 -14.55 16.57 2.34
N ASN A 149 -13.43 17.10 2.86
CA ASN A 149 -12.10 16.62 2.55
C ASN A 149 -11.78 15.32 3.31
N ARG A 150 -12.30 15.14 4.52
CA ARG A 150 -12.15 13.88 5.30
C ARG A 150 -12.99 12.76 4.69
N ARG A 151 -12.49 12.15 3.62
CA ARG A 151 -13.24 11.16 2.86
C ARG A 151 -12.39 10.00 2.36
N ALA A 152 -13.04 8.94 1.96
CA ALA A 152 -12.46 7.94 1.06
C ALA A 152 -13.36 7.82 -0.18
N VAL A 153 -12.76 7.80 -1.35
CA VAL A 153 -13.46 7.67 -2.63
C VAL A 153 -13.24 6.27 -3.18
N LEU A 154 -14.34 5.57 -3.44
CA LEU A 154 -14.35 4.22 -3.98
C LEU A 154 -14.65 4.29 -5.47
N LYS A 155 -13.70 3.87 -6.31
CA LYS A 155 -13.82 3.88 -7.77
C LYS A 155 -13.82 2.45 -8.29
N ILE A 156 -14.94 2.00 -8.85
CA ILE A 156 -15.11 0.66 -9.43
C ILE A 156 -14.94 0.74 -10.94
N TYR A 157 -14.15 -0.16 -11.50
CA TYR A 157 -13.81 -0.22 -12.94
C TYR A 157 -13.65 -1.65 -13.45
#